data_f63d4c6a20e24a6c0d2998c9b2639001
#
_entry.id   f63d4c6a20e24a6c0d2998c9b2639001
#
_cell.length_a   1.000
_cell.length_b   1.000
_cell.length_c   1.000
_cell.angle_alpha   90.00
_cell.angle_beta   90.00
_cell.angle_gamma   90.00
#
_symmetry.space_group_name_H-M   'P 1'
#
loop_
_entity.id
_entity.type
_entity.pdbx_description
1 polymer ?
#
loop_
_entity_poly.entity_id
_entity_poly.type
_entity_poly.pdbx_seq_one_letter_code
_entity_poly.pdbx_strand_id
1 'polypeptide(L)'
;MRASHFATLIGMSAALAACGTQNRGVESVHQPVVSKSNYVLDVNAGYEGLAPGESSRVAGWFESLRLGYGDRVSVDAAGGSDAAVREAVADVASRYGLLIDPTAPVTSGEIAPGKVRVVVSRTTAKVPNCPDWSDKAGNDFNSNTMANYGCSINSNLAAMVANPEDLIYGQRATGANDASTA
;
A
#
# COMPACT_ATOMS: atom_id res chain seq x y z
N MET A 1 14.02 -56.44 29.30
CA MET A 1 12.91 -55.65 29.86
C MET A 1 13.10 -54.10 29.73
N ARG A 2 14.31 -53.54 29.86
CA ARG A 2 14.52 -52.08 29.79
C ARG A 2 14.29 -51.46 28.38
N ALA A 3 14.62 -52.17 27.31
CA ALA A 3 14.43 -51.67 25.94
C ALA A 3 12.96 -51.57 25.53
N SER A 4 12.10 -52.42 26.01
CA SER A 4 10.66 -52.44 25.71
C SER A 4 9.94 -51.22 26.35
N HIS A 5 10.33 -50.84 27.57
CA HIS A 5 9.74 -49.68 28.23
C HIS A 5 10.17 -48.34 27.59
N PHE A 6 11.40 -48.28 27.04
CA PHE A 6 11.88 -47.12 26.30
C PHE A 6 11.11 -46.93 24.99
N ALA A 7 10.83 -48.01 24.27
CA ALA A 7 10.05 -47.94 23.03
C ALA A 7 8.59 -47.51 23.26
N THR A 8 7.97 -47.97 24.36
CA THR A 8 6.61 -47.55 24.73
C THR A 8 6.56 -46.10 25.19
N LEU A 9 7.55 -45.59 25.91
CA LEU A 9 7.63 -44.20 26.31
C LEU A 9 7.81 -43.25 25.10
N ILE A 10 8.64 -43.62 24.12
CA ILE A 10 8.82 -42.84 22.89
C ILE A 10 7.52 -42.82 22.05
N GLY A 11 6.86 -43.96 21.94
CA GLY A 11 5.57 -44.04 21.23
C GLY A 11 4.48 -43.22 21.88
N MET A 12 4.43 -43.13 23.18
CA MET A 12 3.46 -42.37 23.93
C MET A 12 3.73 -40.86 23.87
N SER A 13 4.99 -40.43 23.85
CA SER A 13 5.37 -39.02 23.67
C SER A 13 5.12 -38.55 22.25
N ALA A 14 5.31 -39.36 21.22
CA ALA A 14 5.01 -39.05 19.83
C ALA A 14 3.48 -38.89 19.59
N ALA A 15 2.66 -39.70 20.29
CA ALA A 15 1.20 -39.59 20.21
C ALA A 15 0.65 -38.31 20.86
N LEU A 16 1.31 -37.81 21.93
CA LEU A 16 0.92 -36.52 22.54
C LEU A 16 1.33 -35.31 21.68
N ALA A 17 2.39 -35.43 20.89
CA ALA A 17 2.81 -34.34 19.99
C ALA A 17 1.90 -34.19 18.74
N ALA A 18 1.13 -35.22 18.40
CA ALA A 18 0.21 -35.19 17.24
C ALA A 18 -1.09 -34.41 17.51
N CYS A 19 -1.40 -34.06 18.76
CA CYS A 19 -2.56 -33.26 19.13
C CYS A 19 -2.28 -31.75 19.19
N GLY A 20 -1.34 -31.26 18.40
CA GLY A 20 -1.15 -29.83 18.21
C GLY A 20 -2.37 -29.24 17.52
N THR A 21 -3.33 -28.70 18.29
CA THR A 21 -4.37 -27.85 17.75
C THR A 21 -3.70 -26.66 17.07
N GLN A 22 -3.93 -26.50 15.78
CA GLN A 22 -3.62 -25.24 15.11
C GLN A 22 -4.49 -24.17 15.77
N ASN A 23 -3.97 -23.54 16.79
CA ASN A 23 -4.62 -22.43 17.45
C ASN A 23 -4.52 -21.24 16.47
N ARG A 24 -5.48 -21.15 15.55
CA ARG A 24 -5.68 -19.93 14.75
C ARG A 24 -6.09 -18.87 15.76
N GLY A 25 -5.24 -17.84 15.91
CA GLY A 25 -5.55 -16.71 16.75
C GLY A 25 -6.89 -16.07 16.38
N VAL A 26 -7.34 -15.12 17.18
CA VAL A 26 -8.56 -14.34 16.93
C VAL A 26 -8.43 -13.51 15.64
N GLU A 27 -7.21 -13.33 15.16
CA GLU A 27 -6.91 -12.57 13.94
C GLU A 27 -7.19 -13.41 12.69
N SER A 28 -7.82 -12.78 11.71
CA SER A 28 -8.04 -13.40 10.41
C SER A 28 -6.73 -13.60 9.67
N VAL A 29 -6.60 -14.71 8.93
CA VAL A 29 -5.50 -14.93 7.97
C VAL A 29 -5.64 -14.04 6.73
N HIS A 30 -6.84 -13.51 6.48
CA HIS A 30 -7.14 -12.63 5.36
C HIS A 30 -6.90 -11.18 5.78
N GLN A 31 -5.64 -10.75 5.71
CA GLN A 31 -5.24 -9.38 6.01
C GLN A 31 -5.16 -8.52 4.74
N PRO A 32 -5.40 -7.20 4.83
CA PRO A 32 -5.18 -6.30 3.70
C PRO A 32 -3.70 -6.28 3.30
N VAL A 33 -3.45 -6.44 2.00
CA VAL A 33 -2.13 -6.28 1.40
C VAL A 33 -2.10 -4.92 0.69
N VAL A 34 -1.18 -4.08 1.11
CA VAL A 34 -0.97 -2.77 0.53
C VAL A 34 0.10 -2.86 -0.55
N SER A 35 -0.22 -2.33 -1.73
CA SER A 35 0.69 -2.30 -2.87
C SER A 35 0.85 -0.85 -3.36
N LYS A 36 2.09 -0.42 -3.60
CA LYS A 36 2.42 0.89 -4.15
C LYS A 36 3.02 0.75 -5.54
N SER A 37 2.51 1.52 -6.48
CA SER A 37 3.01 1.59 -7.85
C SER A 37 3.38 3.03 -8.18
N ASN A 38 4.56 3.23 -8.77
CA ASN A 38 5.02 4.53 -9.24
C ASN A 38 5.01 4.52 -10.77
N TYR A 39 4.29 5.46 -11.35
CA TYR A 39 4.28 5.75 -12.78
C TYR A 39 5.14 6.98 -13.00
N VAL A 40 5.96 6.98 -14.03
CA VAL A 40 6.90 8.06 -14.29
C VAL A 40 6.74 8.58 -15.71
N LEU A 41 6.88 9.90 -15.88
CA LEU A 41 6.92 10.58 -17.15
C LEU A 41 8.01 11.63 -17.11
N ASP A 42 9.02 11.48 -17.96
CA ASP A 42 10.06 12.50 -18.13
C ASP A 42 9.58 13.56 -19.12
N VAL A 43 9.54 14.81 -18.68
CA VAL A 43 9.12 15.98 -19.44
C VAL A 43 10.25 16.96 -19.63
N ASN A 44 10.23 17.74 -20.71
CA ASN A 44 11.25 18.76 -20.95
C ASN A 44 10.96 20.00 -20.10
N ALA A 45 11.96 20.45 -19.35
CA ALA A 45 11.89 21.73 -18.66
C ALA A 45 12.13 22.86 -19.65
N GLY A 46 11.34 23.92 -19.52
CA GLY A 46 11.50 25.18 -20.24
C GLY A 46 12.01 26.27 -19.30
N TYR A 47 12.20 27.45 -19.83
CA TYR A 47 12.75 28.58 -19.07
C TYR A 47 11.79 29.11 -17.99
N GLU A 48 10.48 29.00 -18.21
CA GLU A 48 9.41 29.44 -17.29
C GLU A 48 8.52 28.29 -16.81
N GLY A 49 9.04 27.07 -16.76
CA GLY A 49 8.28 25.90 -16.34
C GLY A 49 8.41 24.73 -17.32
N LEU A 50 7.28 24.19 -17.78
CA LEU A 50 7.28 23.13 -18.80
C LEU A 50 7.54 23.69 -20.20
N ALA A 51 8.29 22.96 -21.02
CA ALA A 51 8.49 23.33 -22.42
C ALA A 51 7.12 23.34 -23.19
N PRO A 52 7.03 24.07 -24.32
CA PRO A 52 5.81 24.12 -25.09
C PRO A 52 5.27 22.74 -25.47
N GLY A 53 3.99 22.49 -25.22
CA GLY A 53 3.32 21.22 -25.47
C GLY A 53 3.43 20.17 -24.35
N GLU A 54 4.37 20.29 -23.41
CA GLU A 54 4.56 19.32 -22.34
C GLU A 54 3.37 19.34 -21.36
N SER A 55 2.74 20.48 -21.10
CA SER A 55 1.53 20.54 -20.25
C SER A 55 0.40 19.70 -20.81
N SER A 56 0.20 19.73 -22.12
CA SER A 56 -0.81 18.90 -22.80
C SER A 56 -0.43 17.42 -22.74
N ARG A 57 0.88 17.11 -22.84
CA ARG A 57 1.39 15.75 -22.74
C ARG A 57 1.20 15.19 -21.32
N VAL A 58 1.46 15.98 -20.29
CA VAL A 58 1.19 15.61 -18.88
C VAL A 58 -0.31 15.39 -18.68
N ALA A 59 -1.15 16.29 -19.18
CA ALA A 59 -2.61 16.16 -19.07
C ALA A 59 -3.12 14.85 -19.73
N GLY A 60 -2.69 14.55 -20.95
CA GLY A 60 -3.07 13.32 -21.64
C GLY A 60 -2.55 12.06 -20.93
N TRP A 61 -1.38 12.15 -20.31
CA TRP A 61 -0.84 11.04 -19.50
C TRP A 61 -1.66 10.83 -18.22
N PHE A 62 -2.04 11.90 -17.50
CA PHE A 62 -2.91 11.83 -16.34
C PHE A 62 -4.27 11.22 -16.67
N GLU A 63 -4.82 11.61 -17.83
CA GLU A 63 -6.06 11.03 -18.34
C GLU A 63 -5.91 9.53 -18.63
N SER A 64 -4.81 9.11 -19.26
CA SER A 64 -4.53 7.70 -19.56
C SER A 64 -4.40 6.84 -18.28
N LEU A 65 -3.84 7.41 -17.21
CA LEU A 65 -3.74 6.79 -15.89
C LEU A 65 -5.07 6.83 -15.12
N ARG A 66 -6.09 7.58 -15.62
CA ARG A 66 -7.31 7.86 -14.87
C ARG A 66 -6.98 8.41 -13.49
N LEU A 67 -6.19 9.49 -13.50
CA LEU A 67 -5.74 10.12 -12.26
C LEU A 67 -6.95 10.53 -11.42
N GLY A 68 -6.93 10.24 -10.12
CA GLY A 68 -8.04 10.49 -9.23
C GLY A 68 -7.67 10.50 -7.76
N TYR A 69 -8.68 10.59 -6.93
CA TYR A 69 -8.51 10.60 -5.48
C TYR A 69 -7.71 9.39 -4.98
N GLY A 70 -6.74 9.65 -4.08
CA GLY A 70 -5.82 8.65 -3.55
C GLY A 70 -4.49 8.56 -4.32
N ASP A 71 -4.40 9.12 -5.53
CA ASP A 71 -3.13 9.26 -6.24
C ASP A 71 -2.33 10.44 -5.67
N ARG A 72 -1.01 10.31 -5.64
CA ARG A 72 -0.09 11.39 -5.27
C ARG A 72 0.76 11.76 -6.46
N VAL A 73 0.81 13.05 -6.77
CA VAL A 73 1.64 13.58 -7.84
C VAL A 73 2.83 14.29 -7.22
N SER A 74 4.02 14.00 -7.69
CA SER A 74 5.25 14.66 -7.28
C SER A 74 6.15 14.95 -8.47
N VAL A 75 7.08 15.86 -8.29
CA VAL A 75 8.03 16.29 -9.34
C VAL A 75 9.44 16.07 -8.80
N ASP A 76 10.22 15.26 -9.51
CA ASP A 76 11.62 14.99 -9.24
C ASP A 76 12.48 15.71 -10.30
N ALA A 77 13.26 16.67 -9.83
CA ALA A 77 14.18 17.44 -10.66
C ALA A 77 15.63 17.09 -10.30
N ALA A 78 16.38 16.60 -11.26
CA ALA A 78 17.80 16.31 -11.08
C ALA A 78 18.57 17.62 -10.83
N GLY A 79 18.87 17.91 -9.56
CA GLY A 79 19.77 19.01 -9.19
C GLY A 79 19.14 20.27 -8.63
N GLY A 80 17.88 20.25 -8.20
CA GLY A 80 17.27 21.37 -7.46
C GLY A 80 15.89 21.74 -7.93
N SER A 81 15.26 22.64 -7.19
CA SER A 81 13.87 22.98 -7.32
C SER A 81 13.58 23.78 -8.60
N ASP A 82 13.11 23.12 -9.62
CA ASP A 82 12.40 23.79 -10.70
C ASP A 82 10.99 24.17 -10.20
N ALA A 83 10.92 25.21 -9.37
CA ALA A 83 9.67 25.68 -8.79
C ALA A 83 8.63 25.97 -9.88
N ALA A 84 9.04 26.57 -10.99
CA ALA A 84 8.17 26.86 -12.12
C ALA A 84 7.61 25.60 -12.81
N VAL A 85 8.42 24.53 -12.94
CA VAL A 85 7.95 23.24 -13.47
C VAL A 85 6.97 22.59 -12.49
N ARG A 86 7.27 22.63 -11.19
CA ARG A 86 6.38 22.13 -10.15
C ARG A 86 5.03 22.84 -10.17
N GLU A 87 5.02 24.17 -10.30
CA GLU A 87 3.81 24.97 -10.39
C GLU A 87 3.01 24.62 -11.65
N ALA A 88 3.67 24.52 -12.81
CA ALA A 88 3.01 24.13 -14.06
C ALA A 88 2.39 22.72 -14.00
N VAL A 89 3.05 21.76 -13.32
CA VAL A 89 2.49 20.42 -13.10
C VAL A 89 1.34 20.48 -12.08
N ALA A 90 1.45 21.35 -11.05
CA ALA A 90 0.38 21.56 -10.07
C ALA A 90 -0.88 22.08 -10.71
N ASP A 91 -0.78 23.02 -11.66
CA ASP A 91 -1.92 23.53 -12.41
C ASP A 91 -2.65 22.44 -13.19
N VAL A 92 -1.90 21.51 -13.79
CA VAL A 92 -2.51 20.35 -14.47
C VAL A 92 -3.15 19.40 -13.47
N ALA A 93 -2.48 19.08 -12.35
CA ALA A 93 -2.97 18.15 -11.33
C ALA A 93 -4.21 18.68 -10.60
N SER A 94 -4.30 20.02 -10.42
CA SER A 94 -5.43 20.67 -9.76
C SER A 94 -6.78 20.41 -10.46
N ARG A 95 -6.76 20.20 -11.77
CA ARG A 95 -7.96 19.84 -12.55
C ARG A 95 -8.55 18.49 -12.16
N TYR A 96 -7.74 17.64 -11.54
CA TYR A 96 -8.12 16.34 -11.00
C TYR A 96 -8.35 16.39 -9.48
N GLY A 97 -8.31 17.59 -8.88
CA GLY A 97 -8.49 17.80 -7.44
C GLY A 97 -7.29 17.37 -6.60
N LEU A 98 -6.11 17.25 -7.20
CA LEU A 98 -4.89 16.79 -6.53
C LEU A 98 -3.90 17.94 -6.30
N LEU A 99 -3.21 17.86 -5.17
CA LEU A 99 -2.08 18.71 -4.83
C LEU A 99 -0.77 17.99 -5.14
N ILE A 100 0.29 18.78 -5.39
CA ILE A 100 1.63 18.23 -5.58
C ILE A 100 2.25 17.90 -4.22
N ASP A 101 2.72 16.66 -4.11
CA ASP A 101 3.50 16.22 -2.95
C ASP A 101 4.89 16.90 -2.98
N PRO A 102 5.35 17.47 -1.87
CA PRO A 102 6.64 18.14 -1.83
C PRO A 102 7.82 17.19 -2.03
N THR A 103 7.63 15.90 -1.76
CA THR A 103 8.69 14.88 -1.84
C THR A 103 8.39 13.86 -2.91
N ALA A 104 9.28 13.74 -3.88
CA ALA A 104 9.21 12.69 -4.89
C ALA A 104 9.81 11.38 -4.34
N PRO A 105 9.20 10.21 -4.62
CA PRO A 105 9.80 8.94 -4.30
C PRO A 105 11.01 8.69 -5.20
N VAL A 106 11.96 7.90 -4.70
CA VAL A 106 13.09 7.44 -5.50
C VAL A 106 12.57 6.53 -6.61
N THR A 107 12.88 6.86 -7.85
CA THR A 107 12.50 6.10 -9.04
C THR A 107 13.73 5.54 -9.74
N SER A 108 13.55 4.46 -10.50
CA SER A 108 14.62 3.86 -11.27
C SER A 108 14.95 4.68 -12.52
N GLY A 109 16.23 4.69 -12.91
CA GLY A 109 16.73 5.38 -14.08
C GLY A 109 17.13 6.83 -13.80
N GLU A 110 18.17 7.26 -14.49
CA GLU A 110 18.68 8.63 -14.40
C GLU A 110 17.79 9.59 -15.18
N ILE A 111 17.62 10.80 -14.66
CA ILE A 111 16.87 11.86 -15.32
C ILE A 111 17.88 12.59 -16.25
N ALA A 112 17.58 12.62 -17.55
CA ALA A 112 18.44 13.27 -18.51
C ALA A 112 18.53 14.80 -18.28
N PRO A 113 19.66 15.43 -18.59
CA PRO A 113 19.79 16.88 -18.46
C PRO A 113 18.69 17.62 -19.21
N GLY A 114 18.12 18.67 -18.57
CA GLY A 114 17.01 19.47 -19.13
C GLY A 114 15.64 18.79 -19.06
N LYS A 115 15.56 17.64 -18.42
CA LYS A 115 14.28 16.96 -18.13
C LYS A 115 13.99 16.95 -16.64
N VAL A 116 12.71 16.86 -16.36
CA VAL A 116 12.16 16.70 -15.04
C VAL A 116 11.22 15.50 -15.06
N ARG A 117 11.22 14.72 -14.00
CA ARG A 117 10.38 13.53 -13.88
C ARG A 117 9.13 13.84 -13.07
N VAL A 118 7.98 13.69 -13.70
CA VAL A 118 6.69 13.69 -13.02
C VAL A 118 6.40 12.27 -12.56
N VAL A 119 6.09 12.10 -11.28
CA VAL A 119 5.82 10.80 -10.67
C VAL A 119 4.40 10.78 -10.15
N VAL A 120 3.63 9.78 -10.55
CA VAL A 120 2.32 9.47 -9.97
C VAL A 120 2.47 8.21 -9.12
N SER A 121 2.28 8.34 -7.82
CA SER A 121 2.28 7.23 -6.88
C SER A 121 0.85 6.83 -6.57
N ARG A 122 0.53 5.57 -6.82
CA ARG A 122 -0.77 4.98 -6.51
C ARG A 122 -0.60 3.87 -5.49
N THR A 123 -1.28 4.00 -4.36
CA THR A 123 -1.31 2.98 -3.32
C THR A 123 -2.69 2.34 -3.29
N THR A 124 -2.73 1.02 -3.26
CA THR A 124 -3.97 0.25 -3.21
C THR A 124 -3.89 -0.78 -2.09
N ALA A 125 -5.02 -1.02 -1.42
CA ALA A 125 -5.17 -2.12 -0.49
C ALA A 125 -6.14 -3.15 -1.05
N LYS A 126 -5.80 -4.43 -0.93
CA LYS A 126 -6.66 -5.54 -1.34
C LYS A 126 -6.47 -6.70 -0.37
N VAL A 127 -7.53 -7.47 -0.14
CA VAL A 127 -7.46 -8.71 0.62
C VAL A 127 -7.40 -9.87 -0.36
N PRO A 128 -6.23 -10.54 -0.49
CA PRO A 128 -6.09 -11.65 -1.42
C PRO A 128 -6.90 -12.87 -0.95
N ASN A 129 -7.24 -13.73 -1.90
CA ASN A 129 -7.95 -15.00 -1.68
C ASN A 129 -9.31 -14.85 -0.97
N CYS A 130 -9.97 -13.72 -1.16
CA CYS A 130 -11.35 -13.48 -0.69
C CYS A 130 -12.34 -13.44 -1.86
N PRO A 131 -13.55 -13.96 -1.69
CA PRO A 131 -14.06 -14.67 -0.51
C PRO A 131 -13.48 -16.08 -0.37
N ASP A 132 -13.36 -16.58 0.87
CA ASP A 132 -12.88 -17.93 1.17
C ASP A 132 -13.99 -18.80 1.77
N TRP A 133 -14.47 -19.74 0.98
CA TRP A 133 -15.54 -20.69 1.34
C TRP A 133 -15.00 -22.10 1.57
N SER A 134 -13.72 -22.26 1.87
CA SER A 134 -13.09 -23.56 2.08
C SER A 134 -13.63 -24.28 3.31
N ASP A 135 -13.99 -23.53 4.36
CA ASP A 135 -14.55 -24.09 5.59
C ASP A 135 -16.08 -24.04 5.59
N LYS A 136 -16.71 -25.11 6.05
CA LYS A 136 -18.16 -25.21 6.20
C LYS A 136 -18.54 -24.97 7.66
N ALA A 137 -19.44 -24.04 7.90
CA ALA A 137 -19.90 -23.64 9.24
C ALA A 137 -20.46 -24.79 10.12
N GLY A 138 -20.88 -25.90 9.50
CA GLY A 138 -21.58 -26.98 10.19
C GLY A 138 -20.70 -27.94 11.00
N ASN A 139 -19.39 -27.91 10.84
CA ASN A 139 -18.48 -28.91 11.42
C ASN A 139 -17.30 -28.33 12.17
N ASP A 140 -17.33 -27.05 12.54
CA ASP A 140 -16.23 -26.46 13.30
C ASP A 140 -16.48 -26.58 14.81
N PHE A 141 -16.04 -27.71 15.36
CA PHE A 141 -16.09 -27.97 16.81
C PHE A 141 -14.85 -27.41 17.54
N ASN A 142 -13.92 -26.77 16.84
CA ASN A 142 -12.65 -26.32 17.40
C ASN A 142 -12.69 -24.87 17.92
N SER A 143 -13.84 -24.21 17.87
CA SER A 143 -14.00 -22.79 18.28
C SER A 143 -13.02 -21.85 17.59
N ASN A 144 -12.62 -22.18 16.35
CA ASN A 144 -11.76 -21.36 15.53
C ASN A 144 -12.56 -20.38 14.67
N THR A 145 -11.94 -19.30 14.25
CA THR A 145 -12.51 -18.40 13.24
C THR A 145 -12.58 -19.13 11.89
N MET A 146 -13.72 -19.00 11.20
CA MET A 146 -13.93 -19.59 9.88
C MET A 146 -12.96 -18.99 8.85
N ALA A 147 -12.65 -19.75 7.79
CA ALA A 147 -11.75 -19.27 6.72
C ALA A 147 -12.20 -17.93 6.12
N ASN A 148 -13.52 -17.75 5.92
CA ASN A 148 -14.07 -16.50 5.42
C ASN A 148 -14.14 -15.37 6.46
N TYR A 149 -13.79 -15.64 7.71
CA TYR A 149 -13.73 -14.61 8.74
C TYR A 149 -12.68 -13.56 8.38
N GLY A 150 -13.06 -12.31 8.48
CA GLY A 150 -12.22 -11.19 8.08
C GLY A 150 -12.24 -10.87 6.60
N CYS A 151 -12.62 -11.77 5.69
CA CYS A 151 -12.75 -11.42 4.28
C CYS A 151 -13.66 -10.21 4.06
N SER A 152 -14.87 -10.23 4.62
CA SER A 152 -15.81 -9.10 4.47
C SER A 152 -15.34 -7.86 5.21
N ILE A 153 -14.90 -7.99 6.45
CA ILE A 153 -14.49 -6.86 7.29
C ILE A 153 -13.22 -6.21 6.70
N ASN A 154 -12.21 -7.02 6.42
CA ASN A 154 -10.93 -6.52 5.93
C ASN A 154 -11.00 -6.02 4.48
N SER A 155 -11.87 -6.61 3.64
CA SER A 155 -12.12 -6.09 2.29
C SER A 155 -12.85 -4.74 2.34
N ASN A 156 -13.82 -4.59 3.25
CA ASN A 156 -14.48 -3.31 3.46
C ASN A 156 -13.50 -2.27 4.01
N LEU A 157 -12.67 -2.64 4.98
CA LEU A 157 -11.61 -1.76 5.50
C LEU A 157 -10.66 -1.32 4.38
N ALA A 158 -10.18 -2.27 3.56
CA ALA A 158 -9.29 -1.99 2.43
C ALA A 158 -9.94 -1.07 1.37
N ALA A 159 -11.26 -1.18 1.18
CA ALA A 159 -12.00 -0.36 0.23
C ALA A 159 -12.33 1.05 0.76
N MET A 160 -12.45 1.20 2.08
CA MET A 160 -12.87 2.46 2.71
C MET A 160 -11.72 3.32 3.19
N VAL A 161 -10.52 2.76 3.35
CA VAL A 161 -9.37 3.52 3.83
C VAL A 161 -8.97 4.58 2.80
N ALA A 162 -8.88 5.84 3.25
CA ALA A 162 -8.54 6.97 2.39
C ALA A 162 -7.09 6.93 1.92
N ASN A 163 -6.18 6.53 2.81
CA ASN A 163 -4.77 6.31 2.50
C ASN A 163 -4.37 4.89 2.91
N PRO A 164 -4.20 3.97 1.95
CA PRO A 164 -3.85 2.58 2.25
C PRO A 164 -2.54 2.40 3.04
N GLU A 165 -1.61 3.35 2.97
CA GLU A 165 -0.36 3.31 3.74
C GLU A 165 -0.62 3.35 5.26
N ASP A 166 -1.74 3.94 5.70
CA ASP A 166 -2.12 4.02 7.11
C ASP A 166 -2.44 2.63 7.71
N LEU A 167 -2.75 1.65 6.87
CA LEU A 167 -2.91 0.26 7.32
C LEU A 167 -1.59 -0.39 7.75
N ILE A 168 -0.46 0.16 7.31
CA ILE A 168 0.88 -0.36 7.64
C ILE A 168 1.50 0.44 8.77
N TYR A 169 1.46 1.77 8.67
CA TYR A 169 2.22 2.65 9.57
C TYR A 169 1.34 3.34 10.62
N GLY A 170 0.02 3.31 10.46
CA GLY A 170 -0.91 4.14 11.22
C GLY A 170 -0.78 5.62 10.86
N GLN A 171 -1.74 6.42 11.31
CA GLN A 171 -1.64 7.88 11.23
C GLN A 171 -0.90 8.42 12.45
N ARG A 172 0.03 9.35 12.24
CA ARG A 172 0.56 10.14 13.34
C ARG A 172 -0.58 11.02 13.86
N ALA A 173 -0.79 11.01 15.17
CA ALA A 173 -1.71 11.94 15.80
C ALA A 173 -1.15 13.36 15.61
N THR A 174 -1.57 14.03 14.54
CA THR A 174 -1.30 15.46 14.37
C THR A 174 -2.25 16.20 15.30
N GLY A 175 -1.71 16.82 16.35
CA GLY A 175 -2.44 17.78 17.15
C GLY A 175 -2.56 17.52 18.65
N ALA A 176 -2.05 16.43 19.21
CA ALA A 176 -2.14 16.21 20.66
C ALA A 176 -0.92 16.69 21.45
N ASN A 177 0.20 16.99 20.80
CA ASN A 177 1.46 17.29 21.49
C ASN A 177 1.96 18.75 21.39
N ASP A 178 1.28 19.61 20.64
CA ASP A 178 1.68 21.04 20.58
C ASP A 178 1.10 21.90 21.71
N ALA A 179 0.27 21.33 22.59
CA ALA A 179 -0.33 22.04 23.71
C ALA A 179 0.48 21.97 25.02
N SER A 180 1.63 21.29 25.03
CA SER A 180 2.40 21.10 26.28
C SER A 180 3.70 21.90 26.38
N THR A 181 3.93 22.88 25.49
CA THR A 181 5.07 23.82 25.56
C THR A 181 4.59 25.25 25.38
N ALA A 182 3.71 25.72 26.26
CA ALA A 182 3.45 27.14 26.49
C ALA A 182 3.50 27.44 27.99
#